data_177358b4f0f9ae5f3bc3b3c0b3e8ce43
#
_entry.id   177358b4f0f9ae5f3bc3b3c0b3e8ce43
#
_cell.length_a   1.000
_cell.length_b   1.000
_cell.length_c   1.000
_cell.angle_alpha   90.00
_cell.angle_beta   90.00
_cell.angle_gamma   90.00
#
_symmetry.space_group_name_H-M   'P 1'
#
loop_
_entity.id
_entity.type
_entity.pdbx_description
1 polymer ?
#
loop_
_entity_poly.entity_id
_entity_poly.type
_entity_poly.pdbx_seq_one_letter_code
_entity_poly.pdbx_strand_id
1 'polypeptide(L)'
;IAQAVASEGHQMVRYWMHNNMITINGQKMGKSLGNFITLDEFFTGSNKLLTQAYSPMTIRFFILQAHYRSTVDFSNEALQAAEKGLERLLEGVKNLDRITPAKATSGIEPKGLREKCYEAMNDDLNTPIVISHLFDATRMINTVIDKKATISAEDLEELKSVFHLFVFDILGL
;
A
#
# COMPACT_ATOMS: atom_id res chain seq x y z
N ILE A 1 -1.64 -28.33 6.97
CA ILE A 1 -2.91 -28.76 7.62
C ILE A 1 -2.77 -30.19 8.09
N ALA A 2 -2.50 -31.18 7.21
CA ALA A 2 -2.47 -32.60 7.57
C ALA A 2 -1.51 -32.92 8.73
N GLN A 3 -0.30 -32.39 8.74
CA GLN A 3 0.67 -32.58 9.83
C GLN A 3 0.15 -32.03 11.18
N ALA A 4 -0.42 -30.83 11.16
CA ALA A 4 -0.98 -30.22 12.37
C ALA A 4 -2.17 -31.03 12.93
N VAL A 5 -3.08 -31.46 12.07
CA VAL A 5 -4.22 -32.30 12.47
C VAL A 5 -3.75 -33.68 12.97
N ALA A 6 -2.73 -34.28 12.35
CA ALA A 6 -2.19 -35.55 12.80
C ALA A 6 -1.48 -35.44 14.17
N SER A 7 -0.83 -34.33 14.46
CA SER A 7 -0.16 -34.08 15.74
C SER A 7 -1.15 -33.76 16.86
N GLU A 8 -2.13 -32.91 16.62
CA GLU A 8 -2.98 -32.32 17.66
C GLU A 8 -4.40 -32.95 17.74
N GLY A 9 -4.76 -33.79 16.78
CA GLY A 9 -6.08 -34.42 16.70
C GLY A 9 -7.22 -33.43 16.30
N HIS A 10 -6.90 -32.16 16.06
CA HIS A 10 -7.88 -31.14 15.66
C HIS A 10 -7.24 -30.07 14.79
N GLN A 11 -8.06 -29.25 14.16
CA GLN A 11 -7.61 -28.12 13.35
C GLN A 11 -7.14 -26.97 14.27
N MET A 12 -5.84 -26.61 14.20
CA MET A 12 -5.22 -25.62 15.08
C MET A 12 -5.62 -24.17 14.79
N VAL A 13 -6.00 -23.86 13.55
CA VAL A 13 -6.31 -22.50 13.11
C VAL A 13 -7.63 -22.45 12.35
N ARG A 14 -8.34 -21.32 12.50
CA ARG A 14 -9.62 -21.11 11.80
C ARG A 14 -9.44 -20.69 10.37
N TYR A 15 -8.38 -19.94 10.08
CA TYR A 15 -8.10 -19.35 8.76
C TYR A 15 -6.70 -19.72 8.30
N TRP A 16 -6.59 -20.05 7.02
CA TRP A 16 -5.33 -20.36 6.35
C TRP A 16 -5.11 -19.35 5.22
N MET A 17 -4.03 -18.59 5.31
CA MET A 17 -3.63 -17.66 4.26
C MET A 17 -2.34 -18.14 3.61
N HIS A 18 -2.32 -18.19 2.30
CA HIS A 18 -1.16 -18.58 1.50
C HIS A 18 -0.78 -17.45 0.57
N ASN A 19 0.39 -16.87 0.77
CA ASN A 19 0.99 -15.94 -0.18
C ASN A 19 1.69 -16.69 -1.31
N ASN A 20 1.90 -16.01 -2.42
CA ASN A 20 2.67 -16.53 -3.55
C ASN A 20 4.16 -16.29 -3.35
N MET A 21 4.97 -16.67 -4.36
CA MET A 21 6.42 -16.55 -4.31
C MET A 21 6.91 -15.14 -4.65
N ILE A 22 8.15 -14.88 -4.24
CA ILE A 22 8.91 -13.68 -4.63
C ILE A 22 9.84 -14.07 -5.78
N THR A 23 9.93 -13.19 -6.78
CA THR A 23 10.90 -13.27 -7.87
C THR A 23 11.81 -12.05 -7.85
N ILE A 24 12.96 -12.18 -8.49
CA ILE A 24 13.92 -11.08 -8.71
C ILE A 24 14.16 -11.02 -10.22
N ASN A 25 13.73 -9.91 -10.85
CA ASN A 25 13.81 -9.74 -12.31
C ASN A 25 13.19 -10.93 -13.06
N GLY A 26 12.02 -11.38 -12.64
CA GLY A 26 11.27 -12.50 -13.23
C GLY A 26 11.78 -13.89 -12.88
N GLN A 27 12.89 -14.02 -12.15
CA GLN A 27 13.44 -15.32 -11.73
C GLN A 27 13.10 -15.62 -10.27
N LYS A 28 12.76 -16.87 -9.97
CA LYS A 28 12.51 -17.31 -8.59
C LYS A 28 13.70 -16.95 -7.70
N MET A 29 13.43 -16.27 -6.58
CA MET A 29 14.44 -15.96 -5.58
C MET A 29 14.91 -17.26 -4.87
N GLY A 30 16.22 -17.45 -4.79
CA GLY A 30 16.79 -18.61 -4.11
C GLY A 30 18.29 -18.47 -3.82
N LYS A 31 18.72 -18.98 -2.66
CA LYS A 31 20.14 -18.94 -2.26
C LYS A 31 21.05 -19.66 -3.26
N SER A 32 20.60 -20.82 -3.76
CA SER A 32 21.34 -21.61 -4.76
C SER A 32 21.45 -20.93 -6.13
N LEU A 33 20.57 -19.96 -6.42
CA LEU A 33 20.58 -19.19 -7.66
C LEU A 33 21.42 -17.92 -7.56
N GLY A 34 21.95 -17.60 -6.38
CA GLY A 34 22.78 -16.41 -6.15
C GLY A 34 22.03 -15.07 -6.28
N ASN A 35 20.68 -15.11 -6.30
CA ASN A 35 19.82 -13.94 -6.42
C ASN A 35 18.97 -13.69 -5.15
N PHE A 36 19.41 -14.23 -4.02
CA PHE A 36 18.75 -14.03 -2.74
C PHE A 36 19.13 -12.67 -2.16
N ILE A 37 18.14 -11.90 -1.71
CA ILE A 37 18.32 -10.61 -1.05
C ILE A 37 17.61 -10.68 0.31
N THR A 38 18.33 -10.37 1.38
CA THR A 38 17.76 -10.26 2.73
C THR A 38 17.11 -8.90 2.95
N LEU A 39 16.24 -8.77 3.97
CA LEU A 39 15.67 -7.48 4.33
C LEU A 39 16.74 -6.47 4.75
N ASP A 40 17.76 -6.92 5.49
CA ASP A 40 18.89 -6.07 5.89
C ASP A 40 19.63 -5.51 4.66
N GLU A 41 19.86 -6.34 3.65
CA GLU A 41 20.48 -5.89 2.40
C GLU A 41 19.62 -4.88 1.63
N PHE A 42 18.28 -5.01 1.65
CA PHE A 42 17.40 -3.98 1.10
C PHE A 42 17.58 -2.65 1.83
N PHE A 43 17.69 -2.68 3.16
CA PHE A 43 17.76 -1.47 3.99
C PHE A 43 19.14 -0.82 3.95
N THR A 44 20.20 -1.60 3.78
CA THR A 44 21.57 -1.10 3.69
C THR A 44 22.04 -0.84 2.27
N GLY A 45 21.38 -1.41 1.28
CA GLY A 45 21.79 -1.35 -0.13
C GLY A 45 23.05 -2.19 -0.42
N SER A 46 23.44 -3.11 0.47
CA SER A 46 24.72 -3.84 0.39
C SER A 46 24.72 -4.98 -0.63
N ASN A 47 23.57 -5.35 -1.22
CA ASN A 47 23.49 -6.42 -2.21
C ASN A 47 23.79 -5.89 -3.61
N LYS A 48 24.59 -6.63 -4.39
CA LYS A 48 25.00 -6.27 -5.77
C LYS A 48 23.84 -6.13 -6.77
N LEU A 49 22.68 -6.68 -6.45
CA LEU A 49 21.47 -6.60 -7.28
C LEU A 49 20.67 -5.31 -7.02
N LEU A 50 21.02 -4.56 -5.98
CA LEU A 50 20.36 -3.31 -5.62
C LEU A 50 21.20 -2.13 -6.09
N THR A 51 20.53 -1.11 -6.61
CA THR A 51 21.18 0.16 -7.02
C THR A 51 21.28 1.17 -5.88
N GLN A 52 20.50 0.98 -4.84
CA GLN A 52 20.45 1.85 -3.66
C GLN A 52 19.85 1.12 -2.45
N ALA A 53 19.95 1.74 -1.28
CA ALA A 53 19.21 1.35 -0.08
C ALA A 53 17.74 1.80 -0.20
N TYR A 54 16.83 1.02 0.38
CA TYR A 54 15.41 1.34 0.44
C TYR A 54 14.92 1.35 1.88
N SER A 55 14.03 2.29 2.22
CA SER A 55 13.44 2.32 3.54
C SER A 55 12.54 1.09 3.79
N PRO A 56 12.38 0.63 5.04
CA PRO A 56 11.44 -0.43 5.38
C PRO A 56 10.02 -0.14 4.88
N MET A 57 9.59 1.14 4.93
CA MET A 57 8.27 1.57 4.45
C MET A 57 8.14 1.48 2.93
N THR A 58 9.21 1.76 2.18
CA THR A 58 9.23 1.55 0.72
C THR A 58 9.01 0.08 0.37
N ILE A 59 9.72 -0.83 1.05
CA ILE A 59 9.56 -2.28 0.83
C ILE A 59 8.15 -2.73 1.23
N ARG A 60 7.63 -2.27 2.37
CA ARG A 60 6.25 -2.55 2.80
C ARG A 60 5.24 -2.07 1.77
N PHE A 61 5.34 -0.83 1.33
CA PHE A 61 4.45 -0.26 0.34
C PHE A 61 4.51 -1.00 -0.99
N PHE A 62 5.72 -1.35 -1.45
CA PHE A 62 5.92 -2.16 -2.66
C PHE A 62 5.18 -3.49 -2.58
N ILE A 63 5.29 -4.22 -1.46
CA ILE A 63 4.60 -5.51 -1.26
C ILE A 63 3.07 -5.31 -1.26
N LEU A 64 2.57 -4.25 -0.61
CA LEU A 64 1.13 -3.94 -0.54
C LEU A 64 0.51 -3.54 -1.89
N GLN A 65 1.33 -3.13 -2.87
CA GLN A 65 0.88 -2.85 -4.23
C GLN A 65 0.54 -4.12 -5.04
N ALA A 66 0.89 -5.30 -4.54
CA ALA A 66 0.51 -6.57 -5.12
C ALA A 66 -0.49 -7.29 -4.21
N HIS A 67 -1.47 -8.00 -4.81
CA HIS A 67 -2.33 -8.88 -4.03
C HIS A 67 -1.49 -10.02 -3.44
N TYR A 68 -1.68 -10.39 -2.18
CA TYR A 68 -0.83 -11.38 -1.48
C TYR A 68 -0.78 -12.76 -2.17
N ARG A 69 -1.81 -13.11 -2.98
CA ARG A 69 -1.82 -14.34 -3.80
C ARG A 69 -1.05 -14.21 -5.11
N SER A 70 -0.64 -13.01 -5.48
CA SER A 70 0.12 -12.77 -6.72
C SER A 70 1.62 -12.91 -6.47
N THR A 71 2.37 -13.24 -7.51
CA THR A 71 3.84 -13.18 -7.46
C THR A 71 4.29 -11.74 -7.31
N VAL A 72 5.22 -11.48 -6.40
CA VAL A 72 5.86 -10.18 -6.21
C VAL A 72 7.23 -10.22 -6.87
N ASP A 73 7.43 -9.41 -7.90
CA ASP A 73 8.70 -9.34 -8.62
C ASP A 73 9.50 -8.11 -8.21
N PHE A 74 10.63 -8.33 -7.53
CA PHE A 74 11.54 -7.26 -7.13
C PHE A 74 12.45 -6.88 -8.30
N SER A 75 12.38 -5.63 -8.71
CA SER A 75 13.35 -4.97 -9.59
C SER A 75 13.68 -3.59 -9.05
N ASN A 76 14.83 -3.03 -9.43
CA ASN A 76 15.21 -1.68 -9.00
C ASN A 76 14.21 -0.63 -9.49
N GLU A 77 13.72 -0.76 -10.71
CA GLU A 77 12.74 0.14 -11.31
C GLU A 77 11.41 0.10 -10.54
N ALA A 78 10.94 -1.09 -10.17
CA ALA A 78 9.71 -1.26 -9.41
C ALA A 78 9.83 -0.70 -7.98
N LEU A 79 10.97 -0.92 -7.33
CA LEU A 79 11.24 -0.37 -5.99
C LEU A 79 11.34 1.16 -6.00
N GLN A 80 12.03 1.75 -6.98
CA GLN A 80 12.09 3.21 -7.14
C GLN A 80 10.72 3.82 -7.46
N ALA A 81 9.91 3.12 -8.26
CA ALA A 81 8.54 3.55 -8.54
C ALA A 81 7.67 3.51 -7.27
N ALA A 82 7.82 2.45 -6.45
CA ALA A 82 7.13 2.35 -5.17
C ALA A 82 7.56 3.44 -4.18
N GLU A 83 8.84 3.75 -4.09
CA GLU A 83 9.35 4.85 -3.26
C GLU A 83 8.69 6.18 -3.61
N LYS A 84 8.71 6.55 -4.89
CA LYS A 84 8.03 7.75 -5.38
C LYS A 84 6.51 7.73 -5.16
N GLY A 85 5.90 6.54 -5.28
CA GLY A 85 4.48 6.34 -5.01
C GLY A 85 4.15 6.61 -3.55
N LEU A 86 4.93 6.05 -2.63
CA LEU A 86 4.79 6.27 -1.19
C LEU A 86 4.96 7.75 -0.82
N GLU A 87 5.99 8.41 -1.34
CA GLU A 87 6.23 9.84 -1.13
C GLU A 87 5.02 10.68 -1.57
N ARG A 88 4.45 10.39 -2.75
CA ARG A 88 3.26 11.08 -3.25
C ARG A 88 2.03 10.85 -2.39
N LEU A 89 1.83 9.64 -1.87
CA LEU A 89 0.73 9.32 -0.97
C LEU A 89 0.85 10.10 0.33
N LEU A 90 2.03 10.08 0.96
CA LEU A 90 2.30 10.79 2.21
C LEU A 90 2.27 12.31 2.04
N GLU A 91 2.68 12.84 0.88
CA GLU A 91 2.52 14.25 0.57
C GLU A 91 1.02 14.62 0.45
N GLY A 92 0.20 13.74 -0.12
CA GLY A 92 -1.26 13.89 -0.12
C GLY A 92 -1.84 14.02 1.30
N VAL A 93 -1.36 13.19 2.24
CA VAL A 93 -1.74 13.27 3.67
C VAL A 93 -1.37 14.64 4.26
N LYS A 94 -0.12 15.09 4.06
CA LYS A 94 0.35 16.41 4.53
C LYS A 94 -0.45 17.58 3.94
N ASN A 95 -0.87 17.43 2.69
CA ASN A 95 -1.66 18.43 2.00
C ASN A 95 -3.06 18.61 2.58
N LEU A 96 -3.66 17.56 3.17
CA LEU A 96 -4.96 17.65 3.86
C LEU A 96 -4.95 18.72 4.97
N ASP A 97 -3.85 18.86 5.70
CA ASP A 97 -3.74 19.84 6.79
C ASP A 97 -3.57 21.29 6.29
N ARG A 98 -3.23 21.46 5.01
CA ARG A 98 -3.07 22.79 4.39
C ARG A 98 -4.35 23.32 3.76
N ILE A 99 -5.37 22.47 3.64
CA ILE A 99 -6.64 22.85 3.00
C ILE A 99 -7.47 23.71 3.95
N THR A 100 -7.92 24.85 3.46
CA THR A 100 -8.95 25.65 4.11
C THR A 100 -10.31 25.27 3.52
N PRO A 101 -11.25 24.77 4.33
CA PRO A 101 -12.55 24.34 3.83
C PRO A 101 -13.38 25.54 3.32
N ALA A 102 -14.20 25.28 2.31
CA ALA A 102 -15.19 26.19 1.77
C ALA A 102 -16.59 25.87 2.33
N LYS A 103 -17.60 26.70 2.00
CA LYS A 103 -18.98 26.45 2.42
C LYS A 103 -19.59 25.21 1.79
N ALA A 104 -19.11 24.80 0.61
CA ALA A 104 -19.61 23.63 -0.12
C ALA A 104 -18.48 23.02 -0.96
N THR A 105 -18.59 21.72 -1.23
CA THR A 105 -17.72 21.00 -2.15
C THR A 105 -18.11 21.32 -3.60
N SER A 106 -17.11 21.49 -4.46
CA SER A 106 -17.30 21.74 -5.89
C SER A 106 -16.15 21.13 -6.69
N GLY A 107 -16.49 20.36 -7.73
CA GLY A 107 -15.53 19.78 -8.66
C GLY A 107 -14.77 18.54 -8.15
N ILE A 108 -15.16 18.01 -7.01
CA ILE A 108 -14.68 16.73 -6.47
C ILE A 108 -15.84 15.95 -5.86
N GLU A 109 -15.70 14.64 -5.77
CA GLU A 109 -16.70 13.75 -5.15
C GLU A 109 -16.00 12.78 -4.18
N PRO A 110 -15.76 13.18 -2.91
CA PRO A 110 -15.11 12.32 -1.91
C PRO A 110 -16.03 11.22 -1.38
N LYS A 111 -17.35 11.31 -1.67
CA LYS A 111 -18.36 10.37 -1.15
C LYS A 111 -18.09 8.93 -1.58
N GLY A 112 -18.28 8.00 -0.65
CA GLY A 112 -18.14 6.57 -0.91
C GLY A 112 -16.69 6.08 -0.94
N LEU A 113 -15.69 6.91 -0.66
CA LEU A 113 -14.30 6.49 -0.63
C LEU A 113 -14.05 5.43 0.47
N ARG A 114 -14.61 5.65 1.65
CA ARG A 114 -14.52 4.72 2.79
C ARG A 114 -15.11 3.36 2.43
N GLU A 115 -16.30 3.35 1.88
CA GLU A 115 -17.01 2.15 1.45
C GLU A 115 -16.21 1.38 0.40
N LYS A 116 -15.69 2.05 -0.63
CA LYS A 116 -14.84 1.45 -1.67
C LYS A 116 -13.57 0.83 -1.09
N CYS A 117 -12.93 1.49 -0.14
CA CYS A 117 -11.75 0.95 0.53
C CYS A 117 -12.10 -0.28 1.38
N TYR A 118 -13.22 -0.26 2.10
CA TYR A 118 -13.69 -1.43 2.85
C TYR A 118 -14.13 -2.58 1.93
N GLU A 119 -14.83 -2.29 0.84
CA GLU A 119 -15.19 -3.30 -0.17
C GLU A 119 -13.95 -4.01 -0.70
N ALA A 120 -12.89 -3.25 -1.04
CA ALA A 120 -11.62 -3.83 -1.48
C ALA A 120 -10.94 -4.66 -0.38
N MET A 121 -10.94 -4.20 0.88
CA MET A 121 -10.39 -4.99 1.98
C MET A 121 -11.21 -6.26 2.27
N ASN A 122 -12.53 -6.20 2.12
CA ASN A 122 -13.42 -7.34 2.28
C ASN A 122 -13.36 -8.32 1.09
N ASP A 123 -12.85 -7.88 -0.06
CA ASP A 123 -12.55 -8.72 -1.22
C ASP A 123 -11.13 -9.31 -1.09
N ASP A 124 -10.99 -10.23 -0.15
CA ASP A 124 -9.76 -11.02 0.09
C ASP A 124 -8.51 -10.14 0.35
N LEU A 125 -8.67 -9.07 1.12
CA LEU A 125 -7.59 -8.15 1.51
C LEU A 125 -6.89 -7.52 0.29
N ASN A 126 -7.66 -7.00 -0.65
CA ASN A 126 -7.20 -6.44 -1.92
C ASN A 126 -6.53 -5.06 -1.74
N THR A 127 -5.37 -5.06 -1.09
CA THR A 127 -4.60 -3.83 -0.79
C THR A 127 -4.25 -3.01 -2.04
N PRO A 128 -3.93 -3.58 -3.23
CA PRO A 128 -3.68 -2.78 -4.42
C PRO A 128 -4.88 -1.93 -4.85
N ILE A 129 -6.11 -2.42 -4.69
CA ILE A 129 -7.31 -1.64 -4.99
C ILE A 129 -7.51 -0.51 -3.98
N VAL A 130 -7.28 -0.78 -2.68
CA VAL A 130 -7.29 0.27 -1.64
C VAL A 130 -6.29 1.38 -2.00
N ILE A 131 -5.05 1.03 -2.33
CA ILE A 131 -4.00 1.98 -2.70
C ILE A 131 -4.42 2.78 -3.95
N SER A 132 -5.07 2.15 -4.93
CA SER A 132 -5.61 2.85 -6.11
C SER A 132 -6.64 3.91 -5.72
N HIS A 133 -7.60 3.58 -4.84
CA HIS A 133 -8.59 4.54 -4.33
C HIS A 133 -7.95 5.70 -3.55
N LEU A 134 -6.92 5.41 -2.75
CA LEU A 134 -6.17 6.46 -2.04
C LEU A 134 -5.42 7.38 -3.00
N PHE A 135 -4.88 6.87 -4.11
CA PHE A 135 -4.28 7.72 -5.14
C PHE A 135 -5.31 8.57 -5.90
N ASP A 136 -6.52 8.04 -6.15
CA ASP A 136 -7.61 8.83 -6.71
C ASP A 136 -7.97 9.99 -5.78
N ALA A 137 -8.08 9.72 -4.48
CA ALA A 137 -8.32 10.74 -3.47
C ALA A 137 -7.14 11.74 -3.37
N THR A 138 -5.89 11.29 -3.48
CA THR A 138 -4.72 12.19 -3.53
C THR A 138 -4.80 13.15 -4.74
N ARG A 139 -5.31 12.70 -5.90
CA ARG A 139 -5.55 13.60 -7.04
C ARG A 139 -6.63 14.64 -6.73
N MET A 140 -7.70 14.26 -6.02
CA MET A 140 -8.72 15.20 -5.57
C MET A 140 -8.13 16.25 -4.62
N ILE A 141 -7.34 15.84 -3.64
CA ILE A 141 -6.64 16.72 -2.70
C ILE A 141 -5.77 17.74 -3.46
N ASN A 142 -4.97 17.30 -4.42
CA ASN A 142 -4.12 18.17 -5.20
C ASN A 142 -4.94 19.17 -6.05
N THR A 143 -6.10 18.77 -6.56
CA THR A 143 -7.02 19.67 -7.28
C THR A 143 -7.53 20.79 -6.39
N VAL A 144 -7.79 20.51 -5.10
CA VAL A 144 -8.17 21.53 -4.12
C VAL A 144 -6.99 22.44 -3.78
N ILE A 145 -5.80 21.90 -3.56
CA ILE A 145 -4.57 22.67 -3.30
C ILE A 145 -4.28 23.62 -4.46
N ASP A 146 -4.47 23.16 -5.70
CA ASP A 146 -4.32 23.98 -6.92
C ASP A 146 -5.44 25.03 -7.10
N LYS A 147 -6.40 25.11 -6.18
CA LYS A 147 -7.56 26.01 -6.23
C LYS A 147 -8.47 25.82 -7.46
N LYS A 148 -8.45 24.63 -8.05
CA LYS A 148 -9.32 24.25 -9.19
C LYS A 148 -10.66 23.66 -8.71
N ALA A 149 -10.74 23.28 -7.44
CA ALA A 149 -11.94 22.78 -6.78
C ALA A 149 -11.99 23.26 -5.34
N THR A 150 -13.15 23.10 -4.70
CA THR A 150 -13.34 23.39 -3.27
C THR A 150 -13.85 22.15 -2.53
N ILE A 151 -13.61 22.10 -1.23
CA ILE A 151 -14.07 21.03 -0.36
C ILE A 151 -14.77 21.62 0.87
N SER A 152 -15.89 21.03 1.30
CA SER A 152 -16.57 21.38 2.52
C SER A 152 -15.79 20.97 3.76
N ALA A 153 -16.10 21.52 4.93
CA ALA A 153 -15.48 21.08 6.18
C ALA A 153 -15.81 19.62 6.50
N GLU A 154 -17.03 19.18 6.23
CA GLU A 154 -17.48 17.79 6.44
C GLU A 154 -16.72 16.82 5.55
N ASP A 155 -16.63 17.08 4.24
CA ASP A 155 -15.90 16.23 3.29
C ASP A 155 -14.39 16.19 3.58
N LEU A 156 -13.81 17.30 4.05
CA LEU A 156 -12.40 17.37 4.44
C LEU A 156 -12.12 16.50 5.65
N GLU A 157 -12.96 16.57 6.68
CA GLU A 157 -12.81 15.71 7.87
C GLU A 157 -13.01 14.23 7.53
N GLU A 158 -13.95 13.90 6.64
CA GLU A 158 -14.12 12.54 6.15
C GLU A 158 -12.87 12.07 5.40
N LEU A 159 -12.29 12.86 4.50
CA LEU A 159 -11.03 12.51 3.83
C LEU A 159 -9.88 12.28 4.81
N LYS A 160 -9.71 13.17 5.80
CA LYS A 160 -8.69 13.01 6.85
C LYS A 160 -8.88 11.70 7.60
N SER A 161 -10.12 11.40 8.01
CA SER A 161 -10.46 10.18 8.71
C SER A 161 -10.18 8.93 7.88
N VAL A 162 -10.53 8.93 6.58
CA VAL A 162 -10.26 7.83 5.67
C VAL A 162 -8.76 7.61 5.47
N PHE A 163 -8.00 8.69 5.25
CA PHE A 163 -6.54 8.58 5.09
C PHE A 163 -5.88 8.08 6.37
N HIS A 164 -6.28 8.60 7.55
CA HIS A 164 -5.74 8.11 8.81
C HIS A 164 -5.99 6.60 8.97
N LEU A 165 -7.24 6.18 8.79
CA LEU A 165 -7.64 4.79 8.95
C LEU A 165 -6.93 3.84 7.97
N PHE A 166 -6.95 4.17 6.67
CA PHE A 166 -6.42 3.23 5.67
C PHE A 166 -4.92 3.33 5.49
N VAL A 167 -4.32 4.52 5.54
CA VAL A 167 -2.86 4.67 5.37
C VAL A 167 -2.14 4.20 6.63
N PHE A 168 -2.53 4.67 7.82
CA PHE A 168 -1.77 4.42 9.05
C PHE A 168 -2.28 3.17 9.80
N ASP A 169 -3.59 3.06 10.08
CA ASP A 169 -4.07 1.99 10.96
C ASP A 169 -4.17 0.65 10.24
N ILE A 170 -4.61 0.62 8.96
CA ILE A 170 -4.82 -0.63 8.21
C ILE A 170 -3.57 -1.02 7.41
N LEU A 171 -3.06 -0.13 6.55
CA LEU A 171 -1.87 -0.43 5.72
C LEU A 171 -0.56 -0.28 6.51
N GLY A 172 -0.53 0.54 7.57
CA GLY A 172 0.62 0.75 8.44
C GLY A 172 1.80 1.43 7.73
N LEU A 173 1.52 2.48 6.95
CA LEU A 173 2.50 3.23 6.15
C LEU A 173 2.98 4.49 6.85
#